data_52e7e1a072787f27de6a65c52b33026d
#
_entry.id   52e7e1a072787f27de6a65c52b33026d
#
_cell.length_a   1.000
_cell.length_b   1.000
_cell.length_c   1.000
_cell.angle_alpha   90.00
_cell.angle_beta   90.00
_cell.angle_gamma   90.00
#
_symmetry.space_group_name_H-M   'P 1'
#
loop_
_entity.id
_entity.type
_entity.pdbx_description
1 polymer ?
#
loop_
_entity_poly.entity_id
_entity_poly.type
_entity_poly.pdbx_seq_one_letter_code
_entity_poly.pdbx_strand_id
1 'polypeptide(L)'
;PAVRPDLPELVAARANGTHVTTEMEEFFALCPCPITAVTGSDGKTTTTTLTAKLLENSGKRVFLGGNIGKNLFARLDEIGPDDFAVAELSSFQLMKMTRSPSTAVVTNISPNHLDWHRDFNEYVAAKKRICASMPKDGLLVLNYDNDRTRAFAEDAGCRVRFFSRKNKDAFCYIDGDGIHCGGKLLLADGDIRLVGAHNRENYAAAIAATADLLAD
;
A
#
# COMPACT_ATOMS: atom_id res chain seq x y z
N PRO A 1 11.73 3.64 -13.52
CA PRO A 1 11.40 3.95 -12.12
C PRO A 1 12.64 4.08 -11.24
N ALA A 2 13.74 3.35 -11.51
CA ALA A 2 14.95 3.38 -10.69
C ALA A 2 15.89 4.58 -10.95
N VAL A 3 15.49 5.55 -11.76
CA VAL A 3 16.26 6.77 -11.98
C VAL A 3 16.11 7.69 -10.78
N ARG A 4 17.24 8.11 -10.18
CA ARG A 4 17.22 9.01 -9.02
C ARG A 4 16.70 10.40 -9.40
N PRO A 5 15.86 11.02 -8.53
CA PRO A 5 15.27 12.33 -8.82
C PRO A 5 16.27 13.50 -8.74
N ASP A 6 17.44 13.27 -8.15
CA ASP A 6 18.52 14.23 -7.95
C ASP A 6 19.61 14.17 -9.04
N LEU A 7 19.36 13.45 -10.14
CA LEU A 7 20.23 13.50 -11.32
C LEU A 7 20.32 14.94 -11.84
N PRO A 8 21.55 15.43 -12.19
CA PRO A 8 21.77 16.79 -12.66
C PRO A 8 20.86 17.19 -13.81
N GLU A 9 20.62 16.28 -14.76
CA GLU A 9 19.75 16.49 -15.93
C GLU A 9 18.29 16.74 -15.54
N LEU A 10 17.78 15.96 -14.54
CA LEU A 10 16.40 16.14 -14.05
C LEU A 10 16.26 17.41 -13.20
N VAL A 11 17.29 17.75 -12.44
CA VAL A 11 17.35 19.00 -11.68
C VAL A 11 17.34 20.18 -12.63
N ALA A 12 18.17 20.17 -13.68
CA ALA A 12 18.21 21.21 -14.71
C ALA A 12 16.88 21.32 -15.46
N ALA A 13 16.26 20.21 -15.83
CA ALA A 13 14.97 20.20 -16.51
C ALA A 13 13.88 20.88 -15.65
N ARG A 14 13.81 20.58 -14.36
CA ARG A 14 12.87 21.25 -13.44
C ARG A 14 13.15 22.74 -13.30
N ALA A 15 14.43 23.13 -13.19
CA ALA A 15 14.83 24.53 -13.09
C ALA A 15 14.43 25.33 -14.35
N ASN A 16 14.37 24.69 -15.50
CA ASN A 16 13.91 25.25 -16.76
C ASN A 16 12.38 25.17 -16.97
N GLY A 17 11.61 24.81 -15.91
CA GLY A 17 10.15 24.73 -15.97
C GLY A 17 9.58 23.46 -16.63
N THR A 18 10.42 22.46 -16.93
CA THR A 18 9.94 21.18 -17.46
C THR A 18 9.21 20.40 -16.37
N HIS A 19 8.01 19.94 -16.67
CA HIS A 19 7.27 19.03 -15.80
C HIS A 19 7.94 17.64 -15.78
N VAL A 20 8.60 17.32 -14.67
CA VAL A 20 9.26 16.03 -14.47
C VAL A 20 8.40 15.19 -13.54
N THR A 21 7.78 14.18 -14.08
CA THR A 21 6.83 13.30 -13.39
C THR A 21 7.20 11.83 -13.50
N THR A 22 6.35 10.95 -12.99
CA THR A 22 6.44 9.50 -13.13
C THR A 22 5.11 8.93 -13.59
N GLU A 23 5.15 7.75 -14.22
CA GLU A 23 3.96 7.03 -14.63
C GLU A 23 2.94 6.86 -13.50
N MET A 24 3.41 6.49 -12.29
CA MET A 24 2.51 6.30 -11.16
C MET A 24 1.94 7.61 -10.61
N GLU A 25 2.69 8.71 -10.63
CA GLU A 25 2.18 10.04 -10.26
C GLU A 25 1.04 10.46 -11.20
N GLU A 26 1.23 10.29 -12.52
CA GLU A 26 0.21 10.61 -13.51
C GLU A 26 -1.00 9.65 -13.41
N PHE A 27 -0.76 8.37 -13.15
CA PHE A 27 -1.85 7.42 -12.89
C PHE A 27 -2.71 7.86 -11.70
N PHE A 28 -2.09 8.23 -10.57
CA PHE A 28 -2.82 8.71 -9.39
C PHE A 28 -3.54 10.05 -9.63
N ALA A 29 -3.04 10.87 -10.56
CA ALA A 29 -3.68 12.13 -10.93
C ALA A 29 -4.96 11.92 -11.76
N LEU A 30 -4.96 10.90 -12.63
CA LEU A 30 -5.96 10.72 -13.68
C LEU A 30 -6.93 9.56 -13.40
N CYS A 31 -6.60 8.66 -12.48
CA CYS A 31 -7.43 7.50 -12.18
C CYS A 31 -8.79 7.94 -11.61
N PRO A 32 -9.92 7.55 -12.24
CA PRO A 32 -11.24 7.99 -11.82
C PRO A 32 -11.81 7.21 -10.64
N CYS A 33 -11.21 6.06 -10.29
CA CYS A 33 -11.70 5.17 -9.24
C CYS A 33 -10.87 5.23 -7.96
N PRO A 34 -11.37 4.69 -6.84
CA PRO A 34 -10.59 4.53 -5.61
C PRO A 34 -9.32 3.70 -5.84
N ILE A 35 -8.19 4.18 -5.30
CA ILE A 35 -6.91 3.49 -5.37
C ILE A 35 -6.56 2.93 -3.98
N THR A 36 -6.29 1.62 -3.92
CA THR A 36 -5.62 0.99 -2.77
C THR A 36 -4.16 0.74 -3.15
N ALA A 37 -3.21 1.30 -2.41
CA ALA A 37 -1.79 1.12 -2.68
C ALA A 37 -1.08 0.42 -1.52
N VAL A 38 -0.19 -0.51 -1.87
CA VAL A 38 0.55 -1.33 -0.91
C VAL A 38 2.04 -1.10 -1.07
N THR A 39 2.72 -0.81 0.04
CA THR A 39 4.19 -0.77 0.12
C THR A 39 4.71 -1.53 1.34
N GLY A 40 6.02 -1.62 1.47
CA GLY A 40 6.73 -2.29 2.56
C GLY A 40 8.07 -2.83 2.08
N SER A 41 8.86 -3.40 2.98
CA SER A 41 10.08 -4.12 2.60
C SER A 41 9.71 -5.47 2.02
N ASP A 42 8.91 -6.24 2.73
CA ASP A 42 8.47 -7.59 2.37
C ASP A 42 6.93 -7.68 2.35
N GLY A 43 6.39 -8.70 1.68
CA GLY A 43 4.95 -9.00 1.66
C GLY A 43 4.10 -8.12 0.74
N LYS A 44 4.68 -7.13 0.06
CA LYS A 44 3.95 -6.23 -0.87
C LYS A 44 3.11 -7.01 -1.89
N THR A 45 3.76 -7.82 -2.69
CA THR A 45 3.14 -8.58 -3.79
C THR A 45 2.00 -9.47 -3.31
N THR A 46 2.23 -10.20 -2.21
CA THR A 46 1.22 -11.06 -1.61
C THR A 46 0.03 -10.24 -1.11
N THR A 47 0.28 -9.19 -0.35
CA THR A 47 -0.79 -8.31 0.18
C THR A 47 -1.57 -7.64 -0.93
N THR A 48 -0.88 -7.10 -1.95
CA THR A 48 -1.52 -6.47 -3.12
C THR A 48 -2.43 -7.46 -3.86
N THR A 49 -1.93 -8.68 -4.08
CA THR A 49 -2.69 -9.73 -4.77
C THR A 49 -3.89 -10.18 -3.93
N LEU A 50 -3.72 -10.37 -2.62
CA LEU A 50 -4.81 -10.72 -1.71
C LEU A 50 -5.89 -9.62 -1.67
N THR A 51 -5.49 -8.36 -1.60
CA THR A 51 -6.40 -7.20 -1.64
C THR A 51 -7.24 -7.20 -2.91
N ALA A 52 -6.58 -7.38 -4.07
CA ALA A 52 -7.28 -7.46 -5.35
C ALA A 52 -8.27 -8.64 -5.39
N LYS A 53 -7.86 -9.82 -4.92
CA LYS A 53 -8.71 -11.02 -4.88
C LYS A 53 -9.91 -10.87 -3.95
N LEU A 54 -9.76 -10.22 -2.80
CA LEU A 54 -10.88 -9.96 -1.89
C LEU A 54 -11.92 -9.05 -2.56
N LEU A 55 -11.49 -8.00 -3.24
CA LEU A 55 -12.38 -7.09 -3.98
C LEU A 55 -13.03 -7.80 -5.19
N GLU A 56 -12.27 -8.57 -5.97
CA GLU A 56 -12.82 -9.35 -7.10
C GLU A 56 -13.89 -10.34 -6.63
N ASN A 57 -13.63 -11.07 -5.53
CA ASN A 57 -14.58 -12.03 -4.96
C ASN A 57 -15.85 -11.38 -4.39
N SER A 58 -15.80 -10.10 -4.06
CA SER A 58 -16.99 -9.31 -3.68
C SER A 58 -17.73 -8.70 -4.89
N GLY A 59 -17.38 -9.13 -6.11
CA GLY A 59 -18.04 -8.67 -7.33
C GLY A 59 -17.53 -7.35 -7.89
N LYS A 60 -16.44 -6.78 -7.33
CA LYS A 60 -15.85 -5.53 -7.83
C LYS A 60 -14.96 -5.82 -9.06
N ARG A 61 -14.95 -4.90 -10.02
CA ARG A 61 -14.00 -4.91 -11.11
C ARG A 61 -12.69 -4.27 -10.66
N VAL A 62 -11.57 -5.02 -10.74
CA VAL A 62 -10.30 -4.61 -10.14
C VAL A 62 -9.20 -4.51 -11.20
N PHE A 63 -8.42 -3.44 -11.13
CA PHE A 63 -7.23 -3.21 -11.93
C PHE A 63 -5.99 -3.33 -11.04
N LEU A 64 -5.27 -4.44 -11.20
CA LEU A 64 -4.06 -4.74 -10.44
C LEU A 64 -2.80 -4.36 -11.22
N GLY A 65 -1.87 -3.63 -10.57
CA GLY A 65 -0.60 -3.28 -11.22
C GLY A 65 0.38 -2.50 -10.34
N GLY A 66 1.15 -1.61 -10.95
CA GLY A 66 2.20 -0.83 -10.29
C GLY A 66 3.59 -1.47 -10.47
N ASN A 67 4.28 -1.80 -9.37
CA ASN A 67 5.58 -2.49 -9.42
C ASN A 67 5.46 -3.97 -9.85
N ILE A 68 4.25 -4.48 -9.96
CA ILE A 68 3.89 -5.82 -10.41
C ILE A 68 2.76 -5.76 -11.42
N GLY A 69 2.52 -6.87 -12.12
CA GLY A 69 1.37 -7.02 -12.98
C GLY A 69 1.42 -6.16 -14.25
N LYS A 70 0.25 -5.65 -14.65
CA LYS A 70 0.11 -4.84 -15.86
C LYS A 70 0.34 -3.37 -15.56
N ASN A 71 0.77 -2.63 -16.58
CA ASN A 71 0.89 -1.18 -16.51
C ASN A 71 -0.49 -0.55 -16.34
N LEU A 72 -0.72 0.05 -15.16
CA LEU A 72 -2.02 0.68 -14.83
C LEU A 72 -2.27 1.94 -15.66
N PHE A 73 -1.23 2.73 -15.89
CA PHE A 73 -1.34 3.96 -16.68
C PHE A 73 -1.77 3.68 -18.13
N ALA A 74 -1.25 2.61 -18.73
CA ALA A 74 -1.62 2.20 -20.08
C ALA A 74 -3.07 1.68 -20.19
N ARG A 75 -3.77 1.54 -19.08
CA ARG A 75 -5.14 1.03 -19.01
C ARG A 75 -6.14 2.05 -18.46
N LEU A 76 -5.74 3.31 -18.36
CA LEU A 76 -6.60 4.38 -17.82
C LEU A 76 -7.94 4.52 -18.54
N ASP A 77 -7.96 4.32 -19.85
CA ASP A 77 -9.16 4.36 -20.69
C ASP A 77 -10.14 3.20 -20.45
N GLU A 78 -9.67 2.11 -19.81
CA GLU A 78 -10.51 0.98 -19.42
C GLU A 78 -11.17 1.18 -18.03
N ILE A 79 -10.66 2.11 -17.21
CA ILE A 79 -11.03 2.27 -15.79
C ILE A 79 -12.18 3.26 -15.65
N GLY A 80 -13.30 2.79 -15.08
CA GLY A 80 -14.45 3.62 -14.73
C GLY A 80 -14.47 4.04 -13.25
N PRO A 81 -15.33 4.99 -12.86
CA PRO A 81 -15.41 5.50 -11.49
C PRO A 81 -15.88 4.46 -10.45
N ASP A 82 -16.59 3.42 -10.88
CA ASP A 82 -17.11 2.35 -10.01
C ASP A 82 -16.12 1.16 -9.89
N ASP A 83 -15.00 1.21 -10.59
CA ASP A 83 -13.94 0.21 -10.52
C ASP A 83 -13.03 0.42 -9.31
N PHE A 84 -12.05 -0.47 -9.13
CA PHE A 84 -11.02 -0.36 -8.09
C PHE A 84 -9.64 -0.56 -8.70
N ALA A 85 -8.69 0.31 -8.35
CA ALA A 85 -7.29 0.13 -8.66
C ALA A 85 -6.52 -0.36 -7.42
N VAL A 86 -5.72 -1.42 -7.57
CA VAL A 86 -4.85 -1.96 -6.52
C VAL A 86 -3.42 -1.93 -7.02
N ALA A 87 -2.58 -1.10 -6.39
CA ALA A 87 -1.22 -0.82 -6.84
C ALA A 87 -0.16 -1.28 -5.84
N GLU A 88 0.82 -2.06 -6.30
CA GLU A 88 2.05 -2.25 -5.55
C GLU A 88 3.00 -1.07 -5.81
N LEU A 89 3.55 -0.46 -4.75
CA LEU A 89 4.49 0.64 -4.88
C LEU A 89 5.85 0.33 -4.25
N SER A 90 6.92 0.47 -5.04
CA SER A 90 8.30 0.43 -4.57
C SER A 90 8.70 1.76 -3.91
N SER A 91 9.81 1.74 -3.11
CA SER A 91 10.38 2.97 -2.58
C SER A 91 10.86 3.93 -3.67
N PHE A 92 11.32 3.39 -4.81
CA PHE A 92 11.77 4.17 -5.96
C PHE A 92 10.64 4.99 -6.62
N GLN A 93 9.45 4.39 -6.73
CA GLN A 93 8.27 5.06 -7.23
C GLN A 93 7.79 6.11 -6.22
N LEU A 94 7.64 5.72 -4.95
CA LEU A 94 7.16 6.59 -3.88
C LEU A 94 8.03 7.82 -3.64
N MET A 95 9.35 7.70 -3.81
CA MET A 95 10.28 8.82 -3.60
C MET A 95 9.92 10.08 -4.40
N LYS A 96 9.22 9.91 -5.52
CA LYS A 96 8.86 11.01 -6.43
C LYS A 96 7.38 11.38 -6.36
N MET A 97 6.56 10.57 -5.68
CA MET A 97 5.12 10.79 -5.60
C MET A 97 4.79 11.92 -4.63
N THR A 98 3.84 12.74 -5.03
CA THR A 98 3.24 13.81 -4.22
C THR A 98 1.80 13.48 -3.86
N ARG A 99 1.19 12.51 -4.55
CA ARG A 99 -0.17 12.06 -4.34
C ARG A 99 -0.21 10.79 -3.50
N SER A 100 -1.26 10.65 -2.72
CA SER A 100 -1.53 9.45 -1.90
C SER A 100 -2.81 8.76 -2.37
N PRO A 101 -2.96 7.44 -2.13
CA PRO A 101 -4.18 6.70 -2.45
C PRO A 101 -5.32 7.02 -1.46
N SER A 102 -6.52 6.55 -1.74
CA SER A 102 -7.64 6.53 -0.78
C SER A 102 -7.42 5.52 0.34
N THR A 103 -6.77 4.38 0.04
CA THR A 103 -6.35 3.38 1.03
C THR A 103 -4.87 3.06 0.84
N ALA A 104 -4.07 3.23 1.88
CA ALA A 104 -2.64 2.88 1.91
C ALA A 104 -2.38 1.72 2.87
N VAL A 105 -1.54 0.78 2.47
CA VAL A 105 -1.08 -0.34 3.30
C VAL A 105 0.44 -0.33 3.39
N VAL A 106 0.98 -0.39 4.61
CA VAL A 106 2.43 -0.55 4.84
C VAL A 106 2.65 -1.84 5.62
N THR A 107 3.19 -2.86 4.94
CA THR A 107 3.32 -4.22 5.50
C THR A 107 4.37 -4.31 6.60
N ASN A 108 5.57 -3.82 6.33
CA ASN A 108 6.70 -3.72 7.26
C ASN A 108 7.78 -2.82 6.68
N ILE A 109 8.71 -2.37 7.54
CA ILE A 109 9.90 -1.64 7.14
C ILE A 109 11.11 -2.26 7.82
N SER A 110 12.02 -2.80 7.02
CA SER A 110 13.33 -3.33 7.40
C SER A 110 14.40 -2.81 6.43
N PRO A 111 15.68 -2.80 6.80
CA PRO A 111 16.75 -2.37 5.91
C PRO A 111 16.74 -3.15 4.58
N ASN A 112 16.61 -2.42 3.47
CA ASN A 112 16.61 -2.97 2.12
C ASN A 112 17.00 -1.88 1.12
N HIS A 113 17.53 -2.25 -0.05
CA HIS A 113 17.94 -1.33 -1.11
C HIS A 113 18.88 -0.20 -0.67
N LEU A 114 19.81 -0.48 0.29
CA LEU A 114 20.77 0.50 0.78
C LEU A 114 21.94 0.73 -0.20
N ASP A 115 22.00 -0.04 -1.26
CA ASP A 115 22.83 0.16 -2.44
C ASP A 115 22.33 1.31 -3.35
N TRP A 116 21.04 1.66 -3.24
CA TRP A 116 20.42 2.70 -4.04
C TRP A 116 20.03 3.94 -3.21
N HIS A 117 19.42 3.75 -2.05
CA HIS A 117 19.11 4.83 -1.11
C HIS A 117 20.40 5.26 -0.39
N ARG A 118 20.53 6.56 -0.10
CA ARG A 118 21.71 7.08 0.61
C ARG A 118 21.89 6.45 1.99
N ASP A 119 20.78 6.17 2.66
CA ASP A 119 20.73 5.52 3.96
C ASP A 119 19.32 4.95 4.24
N PHE A 120 19.18 4.29 5.39
CA PHE A 120 17.91 3.71 5.81
C PHE A 120 16.82 4.78 6.07
N ASN A 121 17.17 5.99 6.51
CA ASN A 121 16.20 7.05 6.76
C ASN A 121 15.61 7.56 5.44
N GLU A 122 16.39 7.70 4.38
CA GLU A 122 15.88 8.02 3.04
C GLU A 122 14.91 6.95 2.54
N TYR A 123 15.22 5.66 2.76
CA TYR A 123 14.33 4.56 2.42
C TYR A 123 13.01 4.61 3.18
N VAL A 124 13.04 4.85 4.50
CA VAL A 124 11.84 5.01 5.34
C VAL A 124 11.04 6.23 4.88
N ALA A 125 11.69 7.36 4.67
CA ALA A 125 11.06 8.60 4.20
C ALA A 125 10.39 8.42 2.82
N ALA A 126 11.03 7.69 1.92
CA ALA A 126 10.45 7.37 0.62
C ALA A 126 9.15 6.57 0.77
N LYS A 127 9.12 5.54 1.63
CA LYS A 127 7.91 4.75 1.87
C LYS A 127 6.81 5.54 2.59
N LYS A 128 7.17 6.43 3.51
CA LYS A 128 6.21 7.28 4.22
C LYS A 128 5.42 8.20 3.28
N ARG A 129 5.95 8.51 2.09
CA ARG A 129 5.24 9.30 1.07
C ARG A 129 3.91 8.68 0.65
N ILE A 130 3.70 7.36 0.80
CA ILE A 130 2.43 6.72 0.46
C ILE A 130 1.25 7.34 1.22
N CYS A 131 1.47 7.87 2.43
CA CYS A 131 0.44 8.45 3.28
C CYS A 131 0.57 9.98 3.50
N ALA A 132 1.54 10.63 2.85
CA ALA A 132 1.86 12.04 3.13
C ALA A 132 0.75 13.04 2.72
N SER A 133 -0.08 12.68 1.75
CA SER A 133 -1.14 13.54 1.19
C SER A 133 -2.49 12.81 1.16
N MET A 134 -2.71 11.89 2.09
CA MET A 134 -3.97 11.16 2.16
C MET A 134 -5.14 12.09 2.52
N PRO A 135 -6.32 11.90 1.91
CA PRO A 135 -7.52 12.62 2.30
C PRO A 135 -7.94 12.24 3.73
N LYS A 136 -8.66 13.13 4.42
CA LYS A 136 -9.07 12.91 5.83
C LYS A 136 -9.93 11.67 6.04
N ASP A 137 -10.73 11.31 5.06
CA ASP A 137 -11.56 10.10 5.00
C ASP A 137 -10.80 8.86 4.50
N GLY A 138 -9.56 9.03 4.06
CA GLY A 138 -8.69 7.94 3.64
C GLY A 138 -8.37 6.95 4.76
N LEU A 139 -7.86 5.78 4.39
CA LEU A 139 -7.52 4.70 5.32
C LEU A 139 -6.04 4.32 5.21
N LEU A 140 -5.31 4.45 6.31
CA LEU A 140 -3.92 3.99 6.43
C LEU A 140 -3.87 2.72 7.27
N VAL A 141 -3.44 1.61 6.69
CA VAL A 141 -3.29 0.30 7.31
C VAL A 141 -1.82 0.03 7.62
N LEU A 142 -1.50 -0.20 8.88
CA LEU A 142 -0.13 -0.32 9.38
C LEU A 142 0.09 -1.59 10.18
N ASN A 143 1.28 -2.15 10.09
CA ASN A 143 1.74 -3.22 10.95
C ASN A 143 2.09 -2.66 12.34
N TYR A 144 1.33 -3.04 13.37
CA TYR A 144 1.58 -2.62 14.75
C TYR A 144 2.88 -3.18 15.32
N ASP A 145 3.27 -4.39 14.88
CA ASP A 145 4.44 -5.12 15.40
C ASP A 145 5.78 -4.58 14.86
N ASN A 146 5.73 -3.66 13.91
CA ASN A 146 6.91 -3.01 13.32
C ASN A 146 6.96 -1.55 13.76
N ASP A 147 7.96 -1.16 14.55
CA ASP A 147 8.08 0.18 15.14
C ASP A 147 8.12 1.29 14.07
N ARG A 148 8.73 1.02 12.92
CA ARG A 148 8.84 2.00 11.84
C ARG A 148 7.50 2.26 11.17
N THR A 149 6.70 1.21 10.93
CA THR A 149 5.35 1.40 10.39
C THR A 149 4.42 2.03 11.41
N ARG A 150 4.51 1.62 12.68
CA ARG A 150 3.68 2.18 13.76
C ARG A 150 3.90 3.69 13.91
N ALA A 151 5.14 4.17 13.79
CA ALA A 151 5.46 5.60 13.85
C ALA A 151 4.81 6.43 12.72
N PHE A 152 4.35 5.81 11.62
CA PHE A 152 3.65 6.55 10.56
C PHE A 152 2.27 7.05 11.03
N ALA A 153 1.69 6.43 12.05
CA ALA A 153 0.42 6.85 12.62
C ALA A 153 0.48 8.20 13.33
N GLU A 154 1.66 8.61 13.84
CA GLU A 154 1.84 9.84 14.62
C GLU A 154 1.55 11.10 13.79
N ASP A 155 1.85 11.05 12.48
CA ASP A 155 1.65 12.18 11.56
C ASP A 155 0.46 11.95 10.60
N ALA A 156 -0.33 10.88 10.81
CA ALA A 156 -1.41 10.54 9.90
C ALA A 156 -2.58 11.53 10.05
N GLY A 157 -2.92 12.23 8.96
CA GLY A 157 -4.09 13.11 8.87
C GLY A 157 -5.39 12.37 8.48
N CYS A 158 -5.39 11.04 8.43
CA CYS A 158 -6.46 10.18 7.99
C CYS A 158 -6.82 9.10 9.03
N ARG A 159 -7.79 8.24 8.73
CA ARG A 159 -8.11 7.09 9.60
C ARG A 159 -6.97 6.09 9.59
N VAL A 160 -6.62 5.56 10.77
CA VAL A 160 -5.58 4.52 10.92
C VAL A 160 -6.19 3.22 11.42
N ARG A 161 -5.79 2.11 10.80
CA ARG A 161 -6.03 0.74 11.28
C ARG A 161 -4.71 0.03 11.45
N PHE A 162 -4.62 -0.76 12.52
CA PHE A 162 -3.49 -1.64 12.75
C PHE A 162 -3.87 -3.09 12.48
N PHE A 163 -2.92 -3.86 11.95
CA PHE A 163 -2.91 -5.31 12.04
C PHE A 163 -1.72 -5.79 12.87
N SER A 164 -1.87 -6.93 13.57
CA SER A 164 -0.85 -7.40 14.51
C SER A 164 -0.95 -8.90 14.77
N ARG A 165 0.19 -9.53 15.09
CA ARG A 165 0.27 -10.86 15.69
C ARG A 165 0.45 -10.83 17.20
N LYS A 166 0.74 -9.67 17.78
CA LYS A 166 1.10 -9.52 19.20
C LYS A 166 0.07 -8.74 19.99
N ASN A 167 -0.65 -7.82 19.34
CA ASN A 167 -1.61 -6.95 19.97
C ASN A 167 -3.04 -7.28 19.53
N LYS A 168 -3.85 -7.81 20.45
CA LYS A 168 -5.26 -8.16 20.21
C LYS A 168 -6.19 -6.95 20.14
N ASP A 169 -5.72 -5.76 20.52
CA ASP A 169 -6.47 -4.51 20.38
C ASP A 169 -6.35 -3.92 18.96
N ALA A 170 -5.49 -4.48 18.10
CA ALA A 170 -5.42 -4.10 16.70
C ALA A 170 -6.73 -4.41 15.98
N PHE A 171 -7.10 -3.58 14.99
CA PHE A 171 -8.32 -3.80 14.20
C PHE A 171 -8.40 -5.20 13.58
N CYS A 172 -7.27 -5.67 13.02
CA CYS A 172 -7.10 -7.07 12.67
C CYS A 172 -5.97 -7.67 13.52
N TYR A 173 -6.25 -8.73 14.27
CA TYR A 173 -5.22 -9.47 14.99
C TYR A 173 -5.22 -10.96 14.61
N ILE A 174 -4.09 -11.60 14.83
CA ILE A 174 -3.84 -12.99 14.47
C ILE A 174 -3.55 -13.78 15.74
N ASP A 175 -4.25 -14.89 15.95
CA ASP A 175 -3.95 -15.85 17.02
C ASP A 175 -4.05 -17.31 16.54
N GLY A 176 -4.17 -18.28 17.48
CA GLY A 176 -4.22 -19.69 17.15
C GLY A 176 -5.48 -20.11 16.40
N ASP A 177 -6.57 -19.35 16.52
CA ASP A 177 -7.85 -19.63 15.86
C ASP A 177 -7.88 -19.09 14.43
N GLY A 178 -7.08 -18.06 14.12
CA GLY A 178 -7.03 -17.45 12.80
C GLY A 178 -6.86 -15.94 12.81
N ILE A 179 -7.53 -15.25 11.88
CA ILE A 179 -7.51 -13.81 11.72
C ILE A 179 -8.84 -13.21 12.16
N HIS A 180 -8.77 -12.38 13.18
CA HIS A 180 -9.90 -11.62 13.72
C HIS A 180 -9.82 -10.18 13.23
N CYS A 181 -10.93 -9.61 12.79
CA CYS A 181 -11.01 -8.20 12.41
C CYS A 181 -12.35 -7.61 12.91
N GLY A 182 -12.29 -6.41 13.48
CA GLY A 182 -13.48 -5.77 14.06
C GLY A 182 -14.14 -6.60 15.17
N GLY A 183 -13.34 -7.39 15.89
CA GLY A 183 -13.81 -8.26 16.98
C GLY A 183 -14.42 -9.60 16.54
N LYS A 184 -14.40 -9.93 15.24
CA LYS A 184 -14.95 -11.18 14.71
C LYS A 184 -13.86 -12.04 14.05
N LEU A 185 -13.92 -13.35 14.21
CA LEU A 185 -13.10 -14.29 13.43
C LEU A 185 -13.60 -14.26 11.98
N LEU A 186 -12.75 -13.75 11.07
CA LEU A 186 -13.08 -13.65 9.63
C LEU A 186 -12.45 -14.76 8.79
N LEU A 187 -11.31 -15.29 9.22
CA LEU A 187 -10.62 -16.36 8.50
C LEU A 187 -10.01 -17.34 9.51
N ALA A 188 -10.53 -18.55 9.55
CA ALA A 188 -10.00 -19.59 10.42
C ALA A 188 -8.60 -20.05 9.97
N ASP A 189 -7.74 -20.47 10.90
CA ASP A 189 -6.36 -20.86 10.61
C ASP A 189 -6.28 -21.98 9.57
N GLY A 190 -7.19 -22.94 9.62
CA GLY A 190 -7.28 -24.05 8.67
C GLY A 190 -7.67 -23.64 7.24
N ASP A 191 -8.24 -22.45 7.04
CA ASP A 191 -8.64 -21.92 5.73
C ASP A 191 -7.55 -21.06 5.09
N ILE A 192 -6.48 -20.74 5.82
CA ILE A 192 -5.35 -19.96 5.30
C ILE A 192 -4.52 -20.81 4.36
N ARG A 193 -4.59 -20.52 3.06
CA ARG A 193 -3.92 -21.33 2.02
C ARG A 193 -2.42 -21.05 1.90
N LEU A 194 -1.96 -19.83 2.16
CA LEU A 194 -0.55 -19.48 2.12
C LEU A 194 0.07 -19.73 3.49
N VAL A 195 0.94 -20.74 3.58
CA VAL A 195 1.61 -21.10 4.84
C VAL A 195 2.64 -20.08 5.29
N GLY A 196 2.86 -20.01 6.60
CA GLY A 196 3.86 -19.17 7.24
C GLY A 196 3.28 -17.93 7.93
N ALA A 197 3.93 -17.55 9.03
CA ALA A 197 3.47 -16.45 9.88
C ALA A 197 3.39 -15.09 9.15
N HIS A 198 4.34 -14.83 8.25
CA HIS A 198 4.36 -13.62 7.41
C HIS A 198 3.16 -13.57 6.43
N ASN A 199 2.68 -14.71 5.96
CA ASN A 199 1.51 -14.73 5.10
C ASN A 199 0.22 -14.46 5.87
N ARG A 200 0.11 -14.90 7.14
CA ARG A 200 -1.00 -14.49 8.00
C ARG A 200 -1.05 -12.96 8.19
N GLU A 201 0.11 -12.31 8.33
CA GLU A 201 0.18 -10.83 8.35
C GLU A 201 -0.30 -10.22 7.03
N ASN A 202 0.09 -10.79 5.89
CA ASN A 202 -0.34 -10.32 4.58
C ASN A 202 -1.86 -10.43 4.40
N TYR A 203 -2.48 -11.54 4.87
CA TYR A 203 -3.93 -11.68 4.89
C TYR A 203 -4.58 -10.64 5.80
N ALA A 204 -4.09 -10.46 7.04
CA ALA A 204 -4.64 -9.50 7.99
C ALA A 204 -4.56 -8.07 7.44
N ALA A 205 -3.45 -7.70 6.78
CA ALA A 205 -3.28 -6.41 6.13
C ALA A 205 -4.28 -6.19 4.99
N ALA A 206 -4.47 -7.20 4.12
CA ALA A 206 -5.42 -7.13 3.02
C ALA A 206 -6.87 -7.04 3.51
N ILE A 207 -7.25 -7.83 4.53
CA ILE A 207 -8.58 -7.78 5.15
C ILE A 207 -8.80 -6.41 5.81
N ALA A 208 -7.82 -5.89 6.57
CA ALA A 208 -7.92 -4.58 7.20
C ALA A 208 -8.15 -3.44 6.19
N ALA A 209 -7.55 -3.57 4.99
CA ALA A 209 -7.68 -2.58 3.92
C ALA A 209 -9.05 -2.63 3.21
N THR A 210 -9.70 -3.80 3.20
CA THR A 210 -10.93 -4.03 2.42
C THR A 210 -12.18 -4.20 3.26
N ALA A 211 -12.07 -4.29 4.59
CA ALA A 211 -13.18 -4.62 5.48
C ALA A 211 -14.43 -3.75 5.31
N ASP A 212 -14.28 -2.43 5.07
CA ASP A 212 -15.41 -1.51 4.85
C ASP A 212 -16.10 -1.74 3.49
N LEU A 213 -15.40 -2.35 2.54
CA LEU A 213 -15.87 -2.60 1.17
C LEU A 213 -16.51 -3.98 1.01
N LEU A 214 -16.31 -4.88 1.99
CA LEU A 214 -16.79 -6.26 2.00
C LEU A 214 -17.96 -6.47 2.98
N ALA A 215 -18.40 -5.42 3.67
CA ALA A 215 -19.40 -5.50 4.77
C ALA A 215 -20.85 -5.62 4.29
N ASP A 216 -21.08 -5.67 2.96
CA ASP A 216 -22.40 -5.88 2.32
C ASP A 216 -22.47 -7.35 1.77
#